data_4f36c47ebb7b8751a6ae3d3b23fabf8a
#
_entry.id   4f36c47ebb7b8751a6ae3d3b23fabf8a
#
_cell.length_a   1.000
_cell.length_b   1.000
_cell.length_c   1.000
_cell.angle_alpha   90.00
_cell.angle_beta   90.00
_cell.angle_gamma   90.00
#
_symmetry.space_group_name_H-M   'P 1'
#
loop_
_entity.id
_entity.type
_entity.pdbx_description
1 polymer ?
#
loop_
_entity_poly.entity_id
_entity_poly.type
_entity_poly.pdbx_seq_one_letter_code
_entity_poly.pdbx_strand_id
1 'polypeptide(L)'
;MKSLTSFVINEASSEIIDKMKNALKEELNAWYGYIIVKEWLEGTDRKDIEKFYEDTAKDELEDHGYWLMKRINQLGGTIEDITISPNSWKDANHKYISPTWKNGNIDIKKSIEDNIINEEGAIETYRELVKLTDGVDPASNSKLKKILADEEEHLQELKDFLEDIK
;
A
#
# COMPACT_ATOMS: atom_id res chain seq x y z
N MET A 1 25.71 -30.77 7.86
CA MET A 1 26.20 -29.40 7.48
C MET A 1 25.24 -28.80 6.49
N LYS A 2 24.50 -27.72 6.86
CA LYS A 2 23.75 -26.95 5.86
C LYS A 2 24.76 -26.16 5.03
N SER A 3 24.63 -26.19 3.70
CA SER A 3 25.57 -25.52 2.81
C SER A 3 25.46 -23.99 3.00
N LEU A 4 26.55 -23.25 2.78
CA LEU A 4 26.56 -21.78 2.79
C LEU A 4 25.48 -21.22 1.85
N THR A 5 25.19 -21.88 0.74
CA THR A 5 24.15 -21.52 -0.22
C THR A 5 22.74 -21.60 0.40
N SER A 6 22.46 -22.62 1.23
CA SER A 6 21.16 -22.75 1.91
C SER A 6 20.95 -21.71 3.02
N PHE A 7 22.04 -21.20 3.60
CA PHE A 7 22.01 -20.14 4.60
C PHE A 7 21.69 -18.78 3.95
N VAL A 8 22.37 -18.45 2.86
CA VAL A 8 22.16 -17.19 2.10
C VAL A 8 20.75 -17.13 1.50
N ILE A 9 20.23 -18.24 0.96
CA ILE A 9 18.84 -18.29 0.45
C ILE A 9 17.83 -18.09 1.59
N ASN A 10 18.08 -18.60 2.79
CA ASN A 10 17.20 -18.44 3.94
C ASN A 10 17.18 -16.98 4.46
N GLU A 11 18.32 -16.30 4.47
CA GLU A 11 18.39 -14.89 4.89
C GLU A 11 17.69 -13.97 3.88
N ALA A 12 17.95 -14.13 2.58
CA ALA A 12 17.26 -13.37 1.54
C ALA A 12 15.74 -13.59 1.56
N SER A 13 15.29 -14.83 1.81
CA SER A 13 13.85 -15.14 1.93
C SER A 13 13.22 -14.48 3.15
N SER A 14 13.93 -14.43 4.28
CA SER A 14 13.45 -13.75 5.51
C SER A 14 13.28 -12.25 5.27
N GLU A 15 14.25 -11.59 4.66
CA GLU A 15 14.20 -10.17 4.36
C GLU A 15 13.05 -9.83 3.38
N ILE A 16 12.85 -10.65 2.34
CA ILE A 16 11.72 -10.51 1.41
C ILE A 16 10.39 -10.61 2.16
N ILE A 17 10.24 -11.60 3.04
CA ILE A 17 9.02 -11.79 3.84
C ILE A 17 8.77 -10.57 4.73
N ASP A 18 9.77 -10.07 5.44
CA ASP A 18 9.64 -8.93 6.35
C ASP A 18 9.25 -7.65 5.58
N LYS A 19 9.86 -7.42 4.43
CA LYS A 19 9.49 -6.30 3.55
C LYS A 19 8.08 -6.45 2.97
N MET A 20 7.66 -7.65 2.56
CA MET A 20 6.28 -7.91 2.12
C MET A 20 5.26 -7.72 3.24
N LYS A 21 5.61 -8.05 4.49
CA LYS A 21 4.74 -7.78 5.65
C LYS A 21 4.57 -6.29 5.91
N ASN A 22 5.62 -5.50 5.69
CA ASN A 22 5.52 -4.03 5.79
C ASN A 22 4.64 -3.48 4.66
N ALA A 23 4.85 -3.90 3.42
CA ALA A 23 3.97 -3.54 2.31
C ALA A 23 2.51 -3.90 2.62
N LEU A 24 2.23 -5.13 3.10
CA LEU A 24 0.86 -5.53 3.47
C LEU A 24 0.23 -4.62 4.53
N LYS A 25 1.00 -4.11 5.50
CA LYS A 25 0.48 -3.13 6.47
C LYS A 25 0.12 -1.82 5.80
N GLU A 26 0.91 -1.37 4.84
CA GLU A 26 0.66 -0.15 4.05
C GLU A 26 -0.62 -0.31 3.23
N GLU A 27 -0.79 -1.43 2.50
CA GLU A 27 -2.01 -1.73 1.73
C GLU A 27 -3.28 -1.74 2.59
N LEU A 28 -3.23 -2.44 3.73
CA LEU A 28 -4.39 -2.51 4.63
C LEU A 28 -4.76 -1.15 5.24
N ASN A 29 -3.77 -0.30 5.48
CA ASN A 29 -3.98 1.06 5.94
C ASN A 29 -4.52 1.96 4.82
N ALA A 30 -4.01 1.81 3.59
CA ALA A 30 -4.48 2.51 2.40
C ALA A 30 -5.94 2.17 2.12
N TRP A 31 -6.27 0.88 2.01
CA TRP A 31 -7.63 0.40 1.88
C TRP A 31 -8.58 1.04 2.90
N TYR A 32 -8.22 0.99 4.19
CA TYR A 32 -9.07 1.53 5.25
C TYR A 32 -9.21 3.05 5.16
N GLY A 33 -8.13 3.76 4.86
CA GLY A 33 -8.12 5.21 4.66
C GLY A 33 -9.00 5.64 3.49
N TYR A 34 -8.89 4.96 2.36
CA TYR A 34 -9.68 5.25 1.17
C TYR A 34 -11.18 5.00 1.37
N ILE A 35 -11.57 3.92 2.06
CA ILE A 35 -12.97 3.65 2.41
C ILE A 35 -13.52 4.76 3.32
N ILE A 36 -12.77 5.23 4.31
CA ILE A 36 -13.22 6.32 5.18
C ILE A 36 -13.43 7.59 4.36
N VAL A 37 -12.48 7.98 3.52
CA VAL A 37 -12.61 9.19 2.71
C VAL A 37 -13.83 9.08 1.80
N LYS A 38 -13.97 7.97 1.06
CA LYS A 38 -15.11 7.70 0.18
C LYS A 38 -16.46 7.85 0.89
N GLU A 39 -16.64 7.22 2.06
CA GLU A 39 -17.91 7.21 2.78
C GLU A 39 -18.27 8.57 3.43
N TRP A 40 -17.27 9.44 3.66
CA TRP A 40 -17.44 10.77 4.25
C TRP A 40 -17.32 11.92 3.25
N LEU A 41 -17.25 11.63 1.95
CA LEU A 41 -17.31 12.66 0.92
C LEU A 41 -18.72 13.25 0.84
N GLU A 42 -18.84 14.57 0.97
CA GLU A 42 -20.11 15.30 0.80
C GLU A 42 -20.09 16.15 -0.47
N GLY A 43 -21.24 16.20 -1.15
CA GLY A 43 -21.47 17.08 -2.29
C GLY A 43 -21.64 16.34 -3.62
N THR A 44 -22.39 16.94 -4.54
CA THR A 44 -22.79 16.34 -5.83
C THR A 44 -21.71 16.34 -6.89
N ASP A 45 -20.69 17.20 -6.75
CA ASP A 45 -19.64 17.41 -7.76
C ASP A 45 -18.38 16.54 -7.50
N ARG A 46 -18.53 15.51 -6.65
CA ARG A 46 -17.40 14.69 -6.18
C ARG A 46 -17.44 13.23 -6.66
N LYS A 47 -18.31 12.90 -7.59
CA LYS A 47 -18.55 11.53 -8.04
C LYS A 47 -17.30 10.84 -8.61
N ASP A 48 -16.47 11.59 -9.31
CA ASP A 48 -15.25 11.02 -9.90
C ASP A 48 -14.22 10.73 -8.83
N ILE A 49 -14.08 11.62 -7.84
CA ILE A 49 -13.22 11.41 -6.67
C ILE A 49 -13.73 10.24 -5.81
N GLU A 50 -15.06 10.17 -5.58
CA GLU A 50 -15.67 9.05 -4.84
C GLU A 50 -15.39 7.72 -5.53
N LYS A 51 -15.55 7.69 -6.86
CA LYS A 51 -15.26 6.50 -7.67
C LYS A 51 -13.80 6.11 -7.61
N PHE A 52 -12.89 7.07 -7.73
CA PHE A 52 -11.45 6.83 -7.58
C PHE A 52 -11.14 6.17 -6.22
N TYR A 53 -11.61 6.75 -5.11
CA TYR A 53 -11.38 6.18 -3.78
C TYR A 53 -11.99 4.77 -3.62
N GLU A 54 -13.13 4.50 -4.27
CA GLU A 54 -13.73 3.16 -4.26
C GLU A 54 -12.89 2.15 -5.05
N ASP A 55 -12.45 2.50 -6.25
CA ASP A 55 -11.70 1.62 -7.12
C ASP A 55 -10.31 1.35 -6.54
N THR A 56 -9.59 2.40 -6.11
CA THR A 56 -8.28 2.26 -5.45
C THR A 56 -8.37 1.41 -4.19
N ALA A 57 -9.39 1.62 -3.33
CA ALA A 57 -9.57 0.77 -2.15
C ALA A 57 -9.72 -0.73 -2.50
N LYS A 58 -10.33 -1.06 -3.64
CA LYS A 58 -10.41 -2.46 -4.09
C LYS A 58 -9.04 -2.99 -4.51
N ASP A 59 -8.28 -2.20 -5.24
CA ASP A 59 -6.96 -2.60 -5.70
C ASP A 59 -6.03 -2.85 -4.51
N GLU A 60 -6.02 -1.96 -3.49
CA GLU A 60 -5.22 -2.11 -2.27
C GLU A 60 -5.53 -3.41 -1.50
N LEU A 61 -6.81 -3.77 -1.38
CA LEU A 61 -7.19 -4.98 -0.64
C LEU A 61 -7.17 -6.22 -1.53
N GLU A 62 -7.90 -6.19 -2.67
CA GLU A 62 -8.24 -7.40 -3.42
C GLU A 62 -7.11 -7.84 -4.36
N ASP A 63 -6.36 -6.90 -4.95
CA ASP A 63 -5.24 -7.23 -5.84
C ASP A 63 -3.90 -7.23 -5.11
N HIS A 64 -3.57 -6.19 -4.36
CA HIS A 64 -2.28 -6.07 -3.67
C HIS A 64 -2.27 -6.85 -2.36
N GLY A 65 -3.18 -6.55 -1.43
CA GLY A 65 -3.21 -7.12 -0.09
C GLY A 65 -3.40 -8.64 -0.10
N TYR A 66 -4.39 -9.16 -0.83
CA TYR A 66 -4.63 -10.60 -0.90
C TYR A 66 -3.46 -11.35 -1.55
N TRP A 67 -2.84 -10.75 -2.57
CA TRP A 67 -1.66 -11.36 -3.16
C TRP A 67 -0.48 -11.40 -2.18
N LEU A 68 -0.20 -10.32 -1.47
CA LEU A 68 0.85 -10.26 -0.44
C LEU A 68 0.63 -11.31 0.64
N MET A 69 -0.60 -11.42 1.21
CA MET A 69 -0.94 -12.44 2.21
C MET A 69 -0.64 -13.85 1.70
N LYS A 70 -1.10 -14.15 0.48
CA LYS A 70 -0.87 -15.46 -0.15
C LYS A 70 0.62 -15.71 -0.40
N ARG A 71 1.35 -14.70 -0.87
CA ARG A 71 2.76 -14.86 -1.19
C ARG A 71 3.62 -15.03 0.06
N ILE A 72 3.38 -14.26 1.11
CA ILE A 72 4.03 -14.42 2.41
C ILE A 72 3.87 -15.86 2.91
N ASN A 73 2.65 -16.41 2.86
CA ASN A 73 2.39 -17.80 3.26
C ASN A 73 3.17 -18.80 2.39
N GLN A 74 3.20 -18.62 1.05
CA GLN A 74 3.96 -19.49 0.13
C GLN A 74 5.46 -19.48 0.40
N LEU A 75 5.99 -18.36 0.88
CA LEU A 75 7.40 -18.21 1.27
C LEU A 75 7.70 -18.75 2.67
N GLY A 76 6.68 -19.24 3.39
CA GLY A 76 6.81 -19.82 4.74
C GLY A 76 6.71 -18.78 5.86
N GLY A 77 6.26 -17.55 5.56
CA GLY A 77 5.97 -16.51 6.55
C GLY A 77 4.59 -16.63 7.17
N THR A 78 4.31 -15.78 8.17
CA THR A 78 3.00 -15.63 8.84
C THR A 78 2.64 -14.15 8.93
N ILE A 79 1.35 -13.85 9.03
CA ILE A 79 0.81 -12.50 9.19
C ILE A 79 0.09 -12.31 10.55
N GLU A 80 0.29 -13.22 11.50
CA GLU A 80 -0.39 -13.17 12.82
C GLU A 80 -0.04 -11.92 13.65
N ASP A 81 1.08 -11.27 13.36
CA ASP A 81 1.55 -10.04 13.97
C ASP A 81 1.05 -8.77 13.26
N ILE A 82 0.29 -8.92 12.17
CA ILE A 82 -0.29 -7.79 11.43
C ILE A 82 -1.66 -7.46 11.98
N THR A 83 -1.82 -6.26 12.48
CA THR A 83 -3.10 -5.74 12.98
C THR A 83 -3.47 -4.47 12.24
N ILE A 84 -4.75 -4.36 11.84
CA ILE A 84 -5.32 -3.11 11.33
C ILE A 84 -5.85 -2.34 12.54
N SER A 85 -5.28 -1.18 12.80
CA SER A 85 -5.82 -0.28 13.82
C SER A 85 -5.43 1.17 13.47
N PRO A 86 -6.20 2.17 13.94
CA PRO A 86 -5.82 3.57 13.78
C PRO A 86 -4.44 3.92 14.37
N ASN A 87 -3.92 3.07 15.26
CA ASN A 87 -2.58 3.23 15.84
C ASN A 87 -1.49 2.52 15.01
N SER A 88 -1.84 1.57 14.14
CA SER A 88 -0.88 0.87 13.28
C SER A 88 -0.31 1.79 12.18
N TRP A 89 -0.99 2.89 11.89
CA TRP A 89 -0.48 3.92 10.96
C TRP A 89 0.83 4.56 11.45
N LYS A 90 1.12 4.48 12.74
CA LYS A 90 2.38 4.99 13.33
C LYS A 90 3.55 4.03 13.20
N ASP A 91 3.25 2.76 12.94
CA ASP A 91 4.22 1.67 12.92
C ASP A 91 4.59 1.23 11.48
N ALA A 92 4.00 1.86 10.45
CA ALA A 92 4.44 1.71 9.07
C ALA A 92 5.83 2.36 8.90
N ASN A 93 6.68 1.78 8.06
CA ASN A 93 8.03 2.32 7.78
C ASN A 93 7.98 3.74 7.21
N HIS A 94 6.88 4.07 6.54
CA HIS A 94 6.53 5.42 6.13
C HIS A 94 5.42 5.92 7.06
N LYS A 95 5.43 7.23 7.37
CA LYS A 95 4.37 7.86 8.15
C LYS A 95 3.08 7.83 7.34
N TYR A 96 2.35 6.73 7.43
CA TYR A 96 1.01 6.71 6.86
C TYR A 96 0.17 7.78 7.54
N ILE A 97 -0.40 8.67 6.73
CA ILE A 97 -1.18 9.80 7.22
C ILE A 97 -2.65 9.42 7.14
N SER A 98 -3.31 9.42 8.31
CA SER A 98 -4.76 9.16 8.37
C SER A 98 -5.55 10.31 7.75
N PRO A 99 -6.79 10.05 7.28
CA PRO A 99 -7.65 11.10 6.74
C PRO A 99 -7.79 12.30 7.68
N THR A 100 -7.68 13.51 7.15
CA THR A 100 -7.79 14.75 7.93
C THR A 100 -9.23 15.17 8.11
N TRP A 101 -9.65 15.31 9.35
CA TRP A 101 -11.00 15.72 9.74
C TRP A 101 -11.08 17.23 9.98
N LYS A 102 -12.16 17.84 9.48
CA LYS A 102 -12.48 19.27 9.67
C LYS A 102 -13.95 19.45 9.99
N ASN A 103 -14.25 19.85 11.22
CA ASN A 103 -15.63 20.07 11.69
C ASN A 103 -16.56 18.85 11.54
N GLY A 104 -16.04 17.64 11.72
CA GLY A 104 -16.80 16.39 11.59
C GLY A 104 -16.88 15.82 10.17
N ASN A 105 -16.37 16.52 9.16
CA ASN A 105 -16.29 16.09 7.77
C ASN A 105 -14.84 15.86 7.35
N ILE A 106 -14.63 15.21 6.21
CA ILE A 106 -13.29 15.07 5.62
C ILE A 106 -12.88 16.39 4.93
N ASP A 107 -11.69 16.87 5.21
CA ASP A 107 -11.04 17.91 4.40
C ASP A 107 -10.48 17.24 3.14
N ILE A 108 -11.24 17.28 2.04
CA ILE A 108 -10.92 16.56 0.80
C ILE A 108 -9.57 16.97 0.22
N LYS A 109 -9.27 18.27 0.18
CA LYS A 109 -7.99 18.74 -0.36
C LYS A 109 -6.83 18.21 0.47
N LYS A 110 -6.94 18.34 1.79
CA LYS A 110 -5.91 17.82 2.70
C LYS A 110 -5.78 16.31 2.64
N SER A 111 -6.91 15.59 2.48
CA SER A 111 -6.88 14.13 2.33
C SER A 111 -6.19 13.69 1.03
N ILE A 112 -6.38 14.41 -0.08
CA ILE A 112 -5.66 14.13 -1.33
C ILE A 112 -4.16 14.41 -1.15
N GLU A 113 -3.78 15.54 -0.53
CA GLU A 113 -2.37 15.85 -0.23
C GLU A 113 -1.73 14.77 0.66
N ASP A 114 -2.46 14.27 1.66
CA ASP A 114 -1.99 13.22 2.57
C ASP A 114 -1.83 11.88 1.83
N ASN A 115 -2.78 11.54 0.94
CA ASN A 115 -2.70 10.31 0.15
C ASN A 115 -1.58 10.38 -0.90
N ILE A 116 -1.29 11.52 -1.50
CA ILE A 116 -0.11 11.69 -2.36
C ILE A 116 1.17 11.27 -1.60
N ILE A 117 1.31 11.67 -0.33
CA ILE A 117 2.47 11.28 0.49
C ILE A 117 2.46 9.77 0.77
N ASN A 118 1.29 9.17 0.98
CA ASN A 118 1.15 7.74 1.22
C ASN A 118 1.56 6.93 -0.03
N GLU A 119 1.07 7.31 -1.22
CA GLU A 119 1.44 6.67 -2.49
C GLU A 119 2.93 6.81 -2.81
N GLU A 120 3.52 7.98 -2.57
CA GLU A 120 4.98 8.16 -2.71
C GLU A 120 5.75 7.19 -1.79
N GLY A 121 5.25 6.94 -0.59
CA GLY A 121 5.80 5.94 0.33
C GLY A 121 5.64 4.50 -0.18
N ALA A 122 4.46 4.12 -0.67
CA ALA A 122 4.19 2.82 -1.25
C ALA A 122 5.09 2.54 -2.47
N ILE A 123 5.21 3.51 -3.38
CA ILE A 123 6.11 3.43 -4.54
C ILE A 123 7.56 3.15 -4.09
N GLU A 124 8.06 3.78 -3.03
CA GLU A 124 9.40 3.51 -2.51
C GLU A 124 9.52 2.09 -1.96
N THR A 125 8.53 1.64 -1.18
CA THR A 125 8.44 0.28 -0.66
C THR A 125 8.47 -0.76 -1.78
N TYR A 126 7.67 -0.58 -2.82
CA TYR A 126 7.63 -1.51 -3.95
C TYR A 126 8.89 -1.45 -4.82
N ARG A 127 9.52 -0.30 -4.99
CA ARG A 127 10.83 -0.21 -5.65
C ARG A 127 11.92 -0.99 -4.92
N GLU A 128 11.92 -0.95 -3.59
CA GLU A 128 12.83 -1.77 -2.79
C GLU A 128 12.55 -3.26 -2.95
N LEU A 129 11.27 -3.68 -2.87
CA LEU A 129 10.85 -5.06 -3.05
C LEU A 129 11.20 -5.60 -4.45
N VAL A 130 11.01 -4.80 -5.50
CA VAL A 130 11.39 -5.16 -6.87
C VAL A 130 12.91 -5.39 -6.95
N LYS A 131 13.73 -4.53 -6.34
CA LYS A 131 15.19 -4.71 -6.32
C LYS A 131 15.59 -5.96 -5.55
N LEU A 132 14.98 -6.18 -4.39
CA LEU A 132 15.30 -7.31 -3.50
C LEU A 132 14.94 -8.66 -4.12
N THR A 133 13.89 -8.71 -4.93
CA THR A 133 13.42 -9.94 -5.59
C THR A 133 14.05 -10.20 -6.95
N ASP A 134 14.79 -9.22 -7.50
CA ASP A 134 15.40 -9.35 -8.83
C ASP A 134 16.46 -10.47 -8.86
N GLY A 135 16.27 -11.40 -9.79
CA GLY A 135 17.13 -12.58 -9.91
C GLY A 135 17.01 -13.62 -8.77
N VAL A 136 16.25 -13.31 -7.70
CA VAL A 136 16.08 -14.18 -6.52
C VAL A 136 14.73 -14.87 -6.54
N ASP A 137 13.65 -14.12 -6.77
CA ASP A 137 12.27 -14.60 -6.82
C ASP A 137 11.53 -13.99 -8.02
N PRO A 138 11.67 -14.59 -9.22
CA PRO A 138 11.06 -14.05 -10.44
C PRO A 138 9.54 -13.96 -10.39
N ALA A 139 8.87 -14.86 -9.66
CA ALA A 139 7.42 -14.85 -9.53
C ALA A 139 6.94 -13.64 -8.71
N SER A 140 7.57 -13.36 -7.58
CA SER A 140 7.30 -12.15 -6.80
C SER A 140 7.69 -10.89 -7.57
N ASN A 141 8.88 -10.87 -8.17
CA ASN A 141 9.38 -9.72 -8.91
C ASN A 141 8.41 -9.28 -10.02
N SER A 142 7.83 -10.24 -10.77
CA SER A 142 6.88 -9.95 -11.84
C SER A 142 5.59 -9.30 -11.33
N LYS A 143 5.03 -9.73 -10.20
CA LYS A 143 3.80 -9.14 -9.63
C LYS A 143 4.11 -7.81 -8.94
N LEU A 144 5.21 -7.71 -8.21
CA LEU A 144 5.64 -6.47 -7.55
C LEU A 144 5.86 -5.32 -8.54
N LYS A 145 6.34 -5.60 -9.76
CA LYS A 145 6.43 -4.60 -10.83
C LYS A 145 5.08 -4.11 -11.33
N LYS A 146 4.06 -4.97 -11.29
CA LYS A 146 2.69 -4.56 -11.66
C LYS A 146 2.10 -3.67 -10.58
N ILE A 147 2.19 -4.10 -9.31
CA ILE A 147 1.74 -3.28 -8.19
C ILE A 147 2.43 -1.91 -8.21
N LEU A 148 3.75 -1.87 -8.40
CA LEU A 148 4.47 -0.59 -8.53
C LEU A 148 3.91 0.31 -9.64
N ALA A 149 3.47 -0.26 -10.76
CA ALA A 149 2.85 0.52 -11.83
C ALA A 149 1.45 1.03 -11.42
N ASP A 150 0.69 0.22 -10.70
CA ASP A 150 -0.63 0.59 -10.16
C ASP A 150 -0.48 1.75 -9.16
N GLU A 151 0.50 1.72 -8.23
CA GLU A 151 0.79 2.82 -7.29
C GLU A 151 1.22 4.12 -8.00
N GLU A 152 2.01 4.00 -9.09
CA GLU A 152 2.39 5.16 -9.90
C GLU A 152 1.17 5.78 -10.62
N GLU A 153 0.16 4.97 -11.00
CA GLU A 153 -1.12 5.43 -11.57
C GLU A 153 -2.00 6.10 -10.50
N HIS A 154 -2.18 5.49 -9.33
CA HIS A 154 -2.90 6.09 -8.19
C HIS A 154 -2.32 7.47 -7.81
N LEU A 155 -1.00 7.55 -7.72
CA LEU A 155 -0.31 8.82 -7.44
C LEU A 155 -0.60 9.89 -8.49
N GLN A 156 -0.61 9.52 -9.79
CA GLN A 156 -0.88 10.48 -10.85
C GLN A 156 -2.32 10.99 -10.79
N GLU A 157 -3.30 10.09 -10.61
CA GLU A 157 -4.71 10.48 -10.49
C GLU A 157 -4.96 11.41 -9.30
N LEU A 158 -4.34 11.15 -8.13
CA LEU A 158 -4.42 12.04 -6.98
C LEU A 158 -3.85 13.44 -7.28
N LYS A 159 -2.75 13.53 -8.02
CA LYS A 159 -2.18 14.82 -8.45
C LYS A 159 -3.10 15.57 -9.39
N ASP A 160 -3.73 14.86 -10.32
CA ASP A 160 -4.70 15.45 -11.26
C ASP A 160 -5.92 15.98 -10.51
N PHE A 161 -6.47 15.22 -9.54
CA PHE A 161 -7.56 15.73 -8.66
C PHE A 161 -7.15 16.94 -7.83
N LEU A 162 -5.92 16.97 -7.34
CA LEU A 162 -5.44 18.13 -6.55
C LEU A 162 -5.34 19.40 -7.40
N GLU A 163 -5.01 19.28 -8.69
CA GLU A 163 -4.99 20.40 -9.63
C GLU A 163 -6.40 20.92 -9.95
N ASP A 164 -7.42 20.05 -9.97
CA ASP A 164 -8.80 20.39 -10.27
C ASP A 164 -9.53 21.00 -9.07
N ILE A 165 -9.09 20.75 -7.84
CA ILE A 165 -9.61 21.35 -6.61
C ILE A 165 -8.99 22.75 -6.41
N LYS A 166 -9.63 23.77 -6.99
CA LYS A 166 -9.24 25.18 -6.85
C LYS A 166 -9.94 25.86 -5.71
#